data_e21178f7ae98e33b3e51ada52a2e29c4
#
_entry.id   e21178f7ae98e33b3e51ada52a2e29c4
#
_cell.length_a   1.000
_cell.length_b   1.000
_cell.length_c   1.000
_cell.angle_alpha   90.00
_cell.angle_beta   90.00
_cell.angle_gamma   90.00
#
_symmetry.space_group_name_H-M   'P 1'
#
loop_
_entity.id
_entity.type
_entity.pdbx_description
1 polymer ?
#
loop_
_entity_poly.entity_id
_entity_poly.type
_entity_poly.pdbx_seq_one_letter_code
_entity_poly.pdbx_strand_id
1 'polypeptide(L)'
;MGAWSGTAITTWAQRAAVVANTDFGRLSDLEALLADAASPELPAGPDDLALARTAAAGLREAFLRAGDGDAGGSAATLNMVMARLYARPRVTVDDDGWRTYVTGRGGSPAAEYLANAAWGLAQWVGQYGPDRLGRCRASRCRSVYLVRRWAGQRRFCSERCANRMYAAAFRRRQAGLGQPATDEGRTPADRPLPAART
;
A
#
# COMPACT_ATOMS: atom_id res chain seq x y z
N MET A 1 5.10 20.37 12.03
CA MET A 1 5.15 19.42 10.88
C MET A 1 6.60 19.23 10.47
N GLY A 2 7.10 18.00 10.48
CA GLY A 2 8.52 17.72 10.24
C GLY A 2 8.94 17.88 8.78
N ALA A 3 10.23 18.15 8.57
CA ALA A 3 10.85 18.17 7.25
C ALA A 3 10.61 16.87 6.49
N TRP A 4 10.55 16.92 5.17
CA TRP A 4 10.47 15.74 4.29
C TRP A 4 11.82 14.99 4.27
N SER A 5 12.13 14.37 5.40
CA SER A 5 13.22 13.39 5.55
C SER A 5 12.79 12.03 5.02
N GLY A 6 13.71 11.10 4.82
CA GLY A 6 13.37 9.73 4.45
C GLY A 6 12.38 9.06 5.42
N THR A 7 12.43 9.42 6.71
CA THR A 7 11.47 8.97 7.73
C THR A 7 10.08 9.59 7.48
N ALA A 8 9.99 10.87 7.16
CA ALA A 8 8.73 11.54 6.88
C ALA A 8 8.07 10.99 5.60
N ILE A 9 8.84 10.74 4.54
CA ILE A 9 8.36 10.10 3.31
C ILE A 9 7.75 8.73 3.63
N THR A 10 8.45 7.91 4.40
CA THR A 10 7.97 6.59 4.81
C THR A 10 6.68 6.67 5.60
N THR A 11 6.60 7.59 6.56
CA THR A 11 5.41 7.79 7.40
C THR A 11 4.21 8.21 6.56
N TRP A 12 4.37 9.20 5.68
CA TRP A 12 3.27 9.68 4.85
C TRP A 12 2.84 8.66 3.79
N ALA A 13 3.76 7.91 3.21
CA ALA A 13 3.41 6.80 2.33
C ALA A 13 2.63 5.69 3.07
N GLN A 14 2.97 5.41 4.34
CA GLN A 14 2.19 4.50 5.18
C GLN A 14 0.78 5.02 5.45
N ARG A 15 0.64 6.32 5.74
CA ARG A 15 -0.66 6.98 5.89
C ARG A 15 -1.49 6.89 4.61
N ALA A 16 -0.87 7.01 3.43
CA ALA A 16 -1.56 6.77 2.17
C ALA A 16 -2.12 5.34 2.06
N ALA A 17 -1.38 4.34 2.53
CA ALA A 17 -1.87 2.96 2.57
C ALA A 17 -3.02 2.78 3.59
N VAL A 18 -2.99 3.50 4.71
CA VAL A 18 -4.10 3.53 5.67
C VAL A 18 -5.33 4.14 5.01
N VAL A 19 -5.22 5.34 4.40
CA VAL A 19 -6.33 5.98 3.66
C VAL A 19 -6.90 5.04 2.61
N ALA A 20 -6.05 4.39 1.80
CA ALA A 20 -6.47 3.46 0.76
C ALA A 20 -7.21 2.22 1.28
N ASN A 21 -7.03 1.86 2.55
CA ASN A 21 -7.68 0.72 3.21
C ASN A 21 -8.87 1.11 4.08
N THR A 22 -9.09 2.39 4.32
CA THR A 22 -10.20 2.89 5.14
C THR A 22 -11.47 2.97 4.29
N ASP A 23 -12.55 2.43 4.82
CA ASP A 23 -13.89 2.65 4.31
C ASP A 23 -14.48 3.87 5.04
N PHE A 24 -14.52 5.00 4.35
CA PHE A 24 -15.07 6.23 4.89
C PHE A 24 -16.60 6.23 4.82
N GLY A 25 -17.23 5.32 5.54
CA GLY A 25 -18.70 5.21 5.61
C GLY A 25 -19.34 6.40 6.33
N ARG A 26 -18.69 6.91 7.36
CA ARG A 26 -19.19 7.98 8.26
C ARG A 26 -18.11 9.02 8.52
N LEU A 27 -18.53 10.18 9.01
CA LEU A 27 -17.64 11.27 9.38
C LEU A 27 -16.67 10.87 10.48
N SER A 28 -17.14 10.06 11.44
CA SER A 28 -16.30 9.52 12.52
C SER A 28 -15.11 8.69 12.05
N ASP A 29 -15.18 8.08 10.86
CA ASP A 29 -14.05 7.33 10.31
C ASP A 29 -12.92 8.29 9.87
N LEU A 30 -13.29 9.46 9.36
CA LEU A 30 -12.36 10.52 9.00
C LEU A 30 -11.79 11.21 10.26
N GLU A 31 -12.63 11.51 11.24
CA GLU A 31 -12.20 12.10 12.51
C GLU A 31 -11.21 11.20 13.24
N ALA A 32 -11.43 9.89 13.27
CA ALA A 32 -10.50 8.92 13.84
C ALA A 32 -9.14 8.92 13.11
N LEU A 33 -9.15 9.05 11.78
CA LEU A 33 -7.93 9.16 10.99
C LEU A 33 -7.14 10.44 11.31
N LEU A 34 -7.84 11.58 11.47
CA LEU A 34 -7.23 12.87 11.76
C LEU A 34 -6.68 12.95 13.19
N ALA A 35 -7.37 12.34 14.16
CA ALA A 35 -6.93 12.27 15.55
C ALA A 35 -5.58 11.56 15.70
N ASP A 36 -5.34 10.49 14.93
CA ASP A 36 -4.05 9.77 14.88
C ASP A 36 -2.90 10.63 14.31
N ALA A 37 -3.24 11.69 13.59
CA ALA A 37 -2.28 12.58 12.95
C ALA A 37 -1.84 13.79 13.78
N ALA A 38 -2.28 13.91 15.02
CA ALA A 38 -2.08 15.07 15.91
C ALA A 38 -2.55 16.41 15.27
N SER A 39 -3.61 16.36 14.50
CA SER A 39 -4.28 17.55 13.92
C SER A 39 -5.72 17.65 14.43
N PRO A 40 -5.93 17.90 15.72
CA PRO A 40 -7.22 17.66 16.36
C PRO A 40 -8.23 18.81 16.32
N GLU A 41 -7.91 19.99 15.78
CA GLU A 41 -8.59 21.22 16.20
C GLU A 41 -9.71 21.72 15.29
N LEU A 42 -9.96 21.12 14.14
CA LEU A 42 -11.07 21.55 13.29
C LEU A 42 -11.99 20.36 12.96
N PRO A 43 -13.30 20.49 13.20
CA PRO A 43 -14.23 19.43 12.86
C PRO A 43 -14.25 19.21 11.34
N ALA A 44 -14.12 17.96 10.93
CA ALA A 44 -14.28 17.59 9.54
C ALA A 44 -15.74 17.75 9.11
N GLY A 45 -15.96 18.17 7.85
CA GLY A 45 -17.29 18.35 7.30
C GLY A 45 -17.68 17.28 6.27
N PRO A 46 -18.94 17.33 5.77
CA PRO A 46 -19.40 16.41 4.73
C PRO A 46 -18.57 16.45 3.45
N ASP A 47 -18.06 17.63 3.08
CA ASP A 47 -17.20 17.82 1.91
C ASP A 47 -15.83 17.15 2.11
N ASP A 48 -15.29 17.20 3.33
CA ASP A 48 -14.04 16.50 3.69
C ASP A 48 -14.22 14.98 3.62
N LEU A 49 -15.38 14.47 4.04
CA LEU A 49 -15.71 13.06 3.93
C LEU A 49 -15.82 12.62 2.46
N ALA A 50 -16.45 13.42 1.61
CA ALA A 50 -16.53 13.15 0.17
C ALA A 50 -15.13 13.17 -0.48
N LEU A 51 -14.28 14.11 -0.07
CA LEU A 51 -12.91 14.21 -0.51
C LEU A 51 -12.09 12.98 -0.08
N ALA A 52 -12.25 12.53 1.18
CA ALA A 52 -11.57 11.35 1.73
C ALA A 52 -11.96 10.07 0.97
N ARG A 53 -13.24 9.87 0.66
CA ARG A 53 -13.71 8.75 -0.16
C ARG A 53 -13.05 8.74 -1.54
N THR A 54 -13.01 9.90 -2.18
CA THR A 54 -12.41 10.05 -3.51
C THR A 54 -10.90 9.77 -3.48
N ALA A 55 -10.21 10.31 -2.47
CA ALA A 55 -8.78 10.07 -2.27
C ALA A 55 -8.48 8.60 -1.98
N ALA A 56 -9.27 7.96 -1.10
CA ALA A 56 -9.11 6.55 -0.76
C ALA A 56 -9.26 5.64 -1.99
N ALA A 57 -10.30 5.87 -2.79
CA ALA A 57 -10.52 5.11 -4.02
C ALA A 57 -9.36 5.27 -5.01
N GLY A 58 -8.89 6.51 -5.23
CA GLY A 58 -7.79 6.78 -6.15
C GLY A 58 -6.45 6.23 -5.66
N LEU A 59 -6.12 6.42 -4.37
CA LEU A 59 -4.90 5.84 -3.79
C LEU A 59 -4.93 4.31 -3.88
N ARG A 60 -6.07 3.69 -3.55
CA ARG A 60 -6.24 2.25 -3.68
C ARG A 60 -6.02 1.77 -5.12
N GLU A 61 -6.59 2.45 -6.10
CA GLU A 61 -6.42 2.13 -7.51
C GLU A 61 -4.94 2.23 -7.93
N ALA A 62 -4.20 3.25 -7.46
CA ALA A 62 -2.78 3.36 -7.73
C ALA A 62 -1.99 2.15 -7.20
N PHE A 63 -2.29 1.67 -5.99
CA PHE A 63 -1.68 0.44 -5.45
C PHE A 63 -2.03 -0.80 -6.27
N LEU A 64 -3.27 -0.92 -6.73
CA LEU A 64 -3.72 -2.08 -7.52
C LEU A 64 -3.02 -2.14 -8.87
N ARG A 65 -2.97 -1.01 -9.59
CA ARG A 65 -2.27 -0.90 -10.89
C ARG A 65 -0.80 -1.24 -10.77
N ALA A 66 -0.11 -0.68 -9.78
CA ALA A 66 1.28 -1.03 -9.53
C ALA A 66 1.46 -2.52 -9.24
N GLY A 67 0.58 -3.11 -8.43
CA GLY A 67 0.59 -4.55 -8.11
C GLY A 67 0.29 -5.46 -9.29
N ASP A 68 -0.33 -4.94 -10.34
CA ASP A 68 -0.60 -5.62 -11.62
C ASP A 68 0.47 -5.34 -12.70
N GLY A 69 1.53 -4.57 -12.35
CA GLY A 69 2.63 -4.23 -13.26
C GLY A 69 2.36 -2.99 -14.14
N ASP A 70 1.20 -2.33 -14.00
CA ASP A 70 0.85 -1.10 -14.71
C ASP A 70 1.43 0.12 -13.98
N ALA A 71 2.73 0.32 -14.09
CA ALA A 71 3.43 1.44 -13.47
C ALA A 71 2.96 2.80 -14.03
N GLY A 72 2.71 2.88 -15.34
CA GLY A 72 2.23 4.09 -16.00
C GLY A 72 0.84 4.51 -15.53
N GLY A 73 -0.10 3.55 -15.48
CA GLY A 73 -1.44 3.77 -14.97
C GLY A 73 -1.47 4.10 -13.48
N SER A 74 -0.58 3.48 -12.68
CA SER A 74 -0.40 3.82 -11.27
C SER A 74 0.04 5.28 -11.10
N ALA A 75 1.05 5.72 -11.84
CA ALA A 75 1.55 7.09 -11.82
C ALA A 75 0.47 8.10 -12.25
N ALA A 76 -0.23 7.83 -13.35
CA ALA A 76 -1.32 8.68 -13.84
C ALA A 76 -2.44 8.81 -12.79
N THR A 77 -2.82 7.69 -12.15
CA THR A 77 -3.84 7.69 -11.10
C THR A 77 -3.39 8.51 -9.89
N LEU A 78 -2.15 8.36 -9.44
CA LEU A 78 -1.60 9.11 -8.31
C LEU A 78 -1.52 10.61 -8.60
N ASN A 79 -1.10 10.99 -9.81
CA ASN A 79 -1.11 12.39 -10.26
C ASN A 79 -2.52 12.97 -10.27
N MET A 80 -3.53 12.19 -10.69
CA MET A 80 -4.93 12.63 -10.66
C MET A 80 -5.43 12.83 -9.23
N VAL A 81 -5.06 11.95 -8.29
CA VAL A 81 -5.40 12.11 -6.86
C VAL A 81 -4.78 13.40 -6.33
N MET A 82 -3.48 13.63 -6.55
CA MET A 82 -2.80 14.85 -6.12
C MET A 82 -3.44 16.11 -6.72
N ALA A 83 -3.81 16.09 -7.99
CA ALA A 83 -4.48 17.22 -8.64
C ALA A 83 -5.84 17.53 -8.01
N ARG A 84 -6.65 16.50 -7.72
CA ARG A 84 -7.97 16.68 -7.06
C ARG A 84 -7.86 17.19 -5.63
N LEU A 85 -6.80 16.79 -4.92
CA LEU A 85 -6.50 17.28 -3.57
C LEU A 85 -5.87 18.67 -3.57
N TYR A 86 -5.55 19.22 -4.74
CA TYR A 86 -4.74 20.44 -4.87
C TYR A 86 -3.45 20.36 -4.05
N ALA A 87 -2.80 19.19 -4.07
CA ALA A 87 -1.57 18.96 -3.36
C ALA A 87 -0.47 19.89 -3.91
N ARG A 88 -0.10 20.90 -3.13
CA ARG A 88 0.91 21.91 -3.52
C ARG A 88 2.08 21.87 -2.56
N PRO A 89 3.27 21.44 -3.00
CA PRO A 89 4.47 21.57 -2.20
C PRO A 89 4.76 23.06 -1.91
N ARG A 90 5.15 23.34 -0.68
CA ARG A 90 5.51 24.65 -0.16
C ARG A 90 6.83 24.55 0.59
N VAL A 91 7.53 25.65 0.64
CA VAL A 91 8.73 25.78 1.45
C VAL A 91 8.45 26.80 2.55
N THR A 92 8.94 26.54 3.74
CA THR A 92 8.93 27.46 4.87
C THR A 92 10.25 27.43 5.59
N VAL A 93 10.49 28.45 6.40
CA VAL A 93 11.64 28.56 7.30
C VAL A 93 11.10 28.73 8.72
N ASP A 94 11.64 27.97 9.65
CA ASP A 94 11.41 28.11 11.09
C ASP A 94 12.72 27.97 11.86
N ASP A 95 12.63 27.86 13.20
CA ASP A 95 13.80 27.78 14.08
C ASP A 95 14.71 26.59 13.77
N ASP A 96 14.15 25.49 13.19
CA ASP A 96 14.88 24.31 12.76
C ASP A 96 15.43 24.41 11.31
N GLY A 97 15.18 25.54 10.62
CA GLY A 97 15.64 25.83 9.26
C GLY A 97 14.60 25.62 8.16
N TRP A 98 15.06 25.30 6.97
CA TRP A 98 14.22 25.13 5.79
C TRP A 98 13.43 23.82 5.85
N ARG A 99 12.09 23.93 5.65
CA ARG A 99 11.21 22.78 5.59
C ARG A 99 10.27 22.82 4.39
N THR A 100 9.98 21.65 3.84
CA THR A 100 8.95 21.47 2.81
C THR A 100 7.71 20.87 3.46
N TYR A 101 6.53 21.35 3.08
CA TYR A 101 5.23 20.80 3.46
C TYR A 101 4.28 20.83 2.26
N VAL A 102 3.15 20.17 2.37
CA VAL A 102 2.16 20.13 1.28
C VAL A 102 0.84 20.68 1.80
N THR A 103 0.32 21.68 1.11
CA THR A 103 -1.04 22.19 1.38
C THR A 103 -2.05 21.43 0.54
N GLY A 104 -3.26 21.26 1.09
CA GLY A 104 -4.40 20.70 0.41
C GLY A 104 -5.42 21.73 -0.02
N ARG A 105 -6.51 21.26 -0.61
CA ARG A 105 -7.63 22.10 -1.08
C ARG A 105 -8.31 22.82 0.09
N GLY A 106 -8.49 24.12 -0.05
CA GLY A 106 -9.27 24.94 0.90
C GLY A 106 -8.68 25.08 2.31
N GLY A 107 -7.48 24.50 2.57
CA GLY A 107 -6.83 24.61 3.88
C GLY A 107 -7.53 23.82 4.99
N SER A 108 -8.44 22.90 4.69
CA SER A 108 -9.00 22.02 5.72
C SER A 108 -7.94 21.01 6.19
N PRO A 109 -7.90 20.66 7.48
CA PRO A 109 -6.97 19.65 8.01
C PRO A 109 -7.09 18.30 7.29
N ALA A 110 -8.30 17.92 6.90
CA ALA A 110 -8.55 16.70 6.14
C ALA A 110 -7.89 16.77 4.75
N ALA A 111 -8.11 17.87 4.02
CA ALA A 111 -7.50 18.06 2.72
C ALA A 111 -5.98 18.10 2.79
N GLU A 112 -5.41 18.74 3.81
CA GLU A 112 -3.96 18.78 4.02
C GLU A 112 -3.41 17.38 4.36
N TYR A 113 -4.06 16.65 5.23
CA TYR A 113 -3.67 15.28 5.57
C TYR A 113 -3.65 14.38 4.32
N LEU A 114 -4.73 14.41 3.53
CA LEU A 114 -4.85 13.61 2.31
C LEU A 114 -3.83 14.00 1.25
N ALA A 115 -3.56 15.31 1.09
CA ALA A 115 -2.57 15.82 0.17
C ALA A 115 -1.15 15.39 0.57
N ASN A 116 -0.81 15.47 1.86
CA ASN A 116 0.47 14.97 2.38
C ASN A 116 0.60 13.45 2.21
N ALA A 117 -0.45 12.68 2.42
CA ALA A 117 -0.44 11.24 2.20
C ALA A 117 -0.20 10.89 0.72
N ALA A 118 -0.91 11.53 -0.21
CA ALA A 118 -0.74 11.31 -1.64
C ALA A 118 0.67 11.72 -2.11
N TRP A 119 1.16 12.87 -1.67
CA TRP A 119 2.52 13.33 -1.96
C TRP A 119 3.59 12.39 -1.40
N GLY A 120 3.43 11.95 -0.13
CA GLY A 120 4.34 11.00 0.49
C GLY A 120 4.42 9.68 -0.26
N LEU A 121 3.29 9.19 -0.78
CA LEU A 121 3.26 8.01 -1.64
C LEU A 121 3.97 8.26 -2.97
N ALA A 122 3.79 9.43 -3.59
CA ALA A 122 4.50 9.79 -4.83
C ALA A 122 6.02 9.83 -4.62
N GLN A 123 6.48 10.45 -3.53
CA GLN A 123 7.89 10.48 -3.17
C GLN A 123 8.43 9.07 -2.90
N TRP A 124 7.66 8.23 -2.22
CA TRP A 124 8.03 6.83 -1.97
C TRP A 124 8.21 6.05 -3.27
N VAL A 125 7.27 6.16 -4.20
CA VAL A 125 7.35 5.48 -5.51
C VAL A 125 8.52 6.02 -6.34
N GLY A 126 8.76 7.34 -6.31
CA GLY A 126 9.91 7.96 -6.99
C GLY A 126 11.25 7.47 -6.45
N GLN A 127 11.34 7.21 -5.14
CA GLN A 127 12.58 6.77 -4.49
C GLN A 127 12.81 5.25 -4.55
N TYR A 128 11.75 4.45 -4.43
CA TYR A 128 11.86 3.00 -4.23
C TYR A 128 11.25 2.16 -5.35
N GLY A 129 10.58 2.79 -6.30
CA GLY A 129 9.90 2.14 -7.41
C GLY A 129 8.47 1.64 -7.10
N PRO A 130 7.66 1.40 -8.15
CA PRO A 130 6.27 0.96 -8.03
C PRO A 130 6.16 -0.49 -7.48
N ASP A 131 7.17 -1.33 -7.65
CA ASP A 131 7.21 -2.70 -7.13
C ASP A 131 7.09 -2.79 -5.60
N ARG A 132 7.22 -1.63 -4.94
CA ARG A 132 7.03 -1.49 -3.49
C ARG A 132 5.59 -1.28 -3.08
N LEU A 133 4.68 -1.20 -4.04
CA LEU A 133 3.24 -1.14 -3.80
C LEU A 133 2.65 -2.54 -3.92
N GLY A 134 2.09 -3.07 -2.82
CA GLY A 134 1.58 -4.43 -2.76
C GLY A 134 0.07 -4.50 -2.50
N ARG A 135 -0.56 -5.56 -3.04
CA ARG A 135 -1.90 -5.99 -2.61
C ARG A 135 -1.85 -7.34 -1.91
N CYS A 136 -2.68 -7.52 -0.91
CA CYS A 136 -2.74 -8.78 -0.17
C CYS A 136 -3.35 -9.89 -1.03
N ARG A 137 -2.65 -11.03 -1.12
CA ARG A 137 -3.11 -12.22 -1.86
C ARG A 137 -3.89 -13.21 -0.99
N ALA A 138 -4.17 -12.86 0.27
CA ALA A 138 -5.00 -13.72 1.12
C ALA A 138 -6.46 -13.67 0.67
N SER A 139 -7.10 -14.83 0.60
CA SER A 139 -8.54 -14.92 0.33
C SER A 139 -9.32 -14.03 1.30
N ARG A 140 -10.30 -13.28 0.79
CA ARG A 140 -11.13 -12.33 1.55
C ARG A 140 -10.37 -11.15 2.16
N CYS A 141 -9.13 -10.86 1.73
CA CYS A 141 -8.41 -9.66 2.11
C CYS A 141 -8.24 -8.75 0.89
N ARG A 142 -8.66 -7.50 1.04
CA ARG A 142 -8.55 -6.48 -0.01
C ARG A 142 -7.50 -5.42 0.30
N SER A 143 -6.71 -5.59 1.38
CA SER A 143 -5.76 -4.57 1.83
C SER A 143 -4.60 -4.40 0.85
N VAL A 144 -4.21 -3.14 0.70
CA VAL A 144 -2.98 -2.72 0.05
C VAL A 144 -1.92 -2.37 1.10
N TYR A 145 -0.63 -2.40 0.75
CA TYR A 145 0.44 -2.16 1.71
C TYR A 145 1.74 -1.76 1.01
N LEU A 146 2.66 -1.16 1.78
CA LEU A 146 4.02 -0.87 1.32
C LEU A 146 4.99 -2.02 1.63
N VAL A 147 5.84 -2.35 0.67
CA VAL A 147 6.92 -3.33 0.82
C VAL A 147 8.18 -2.60 1.26
N ARG A 148 8.44 -2.56 2.57
CA ARG A 148 9.54 -1.77 3.17
C ARG A 148 10.93 -2.39 3.02
N ARG A 149 11.04 -3.70 2.90
CA ARG A 149 12.32 -4.43 2.79
C ARG A 149 12.35 -5.29 1.54
N TRP A 150 13.52 -5.42 0.96
CA TRP A 150 13.86 -6.42 -0.05
C TRP A 150 13.87 -7.82 0.61
N ALA A 151 12.75 -8.30 1.03
CA ALA A 151 12.63 -9.69 1.43
C ALA A 151 11.63 -10.31 0.47
N GLY A 152 12.16 -11.01 -0.53
CA GLY A 152 11.43 -11.69 -1.58
C GLY A 152 9.91 -11.62 -1.46
N GLN A 153 9.27 -11.23 -2.47
CA GLN A 153 7.82 -11.23 -2.70
C GLN A 153 6.90 -11.34 -1.45
N ARG A 154 6.83 -10.28 -0.64
CA ARG A 154 5.81 -10.20 0.41
C ARG A 154 4.43 -10.31 -0.27
N ARG A 155 3.73 -11.41 -0.04
CA ARG A 155 2.43 -11.72 -0.65
C ARG A 155 1.23 -11.29 0.18
N PHE A 156 1.44 -10.99 1.47
CA PHE A 156 0.38 -10.73 2.44
C PHE A 156 0.63 -9.44 3.22
N CYS A 157 -0.44 -8.71 3.52
CA CYS A 157 -0.36 -7.43 4.25
C CYS A 157 0.09 -7.61 5.71
N SER A 158 -0.16 -8.78 6.31
CA SER A 158 0.15 -9.08 7.71
C SER A 158 0.46 -10.56 7.90
N GLU A 159 1.12 -10.90 9.02
CA GLU A 159 1.33 -12.28 9.45
C GLU A 159 0.02 -13.05 9.65
N ARG A 160 -1.02 -12.38 10.16
CA ARG A 160 -2.36 -12.97 10.30
C ARG A 160 -2.90 -13.46 8.94
N CYS A 161 -2.72 -12.69 7.87
CA CYS A 161 -3.11 -13.10 6.53
C CYS A 161 -2.25 -14.24 6.00
N ALA A 162 -0.93 -14.21 6.24
CA ALA A 162 -0.01 -15.28 5.87
C ALA A 162 -0.39 -16.59 6.58
N ASN A 163 -0.54 -16.55 7.89
CA ASN A 163 -0.88 -17.72 8.72
C ASN A 163 -2.22 -18.33 8.31
N ARG A 164 -3.24 -17.50 8.02
CA ARG A 164 -4.53 -17.98 7.52
C ARG A 164 -4.39 -18.76 6.21
N MET A 165 -3.56 -18.27 5.28
CA MET A 165 -3.34 -18.93 4.00
C MET A 165 -2.52 -20.22 4.13
N TYR A 166 -1.48 -20.21 4.98
CA TYR A 166 -0.68 -21.42 5.24
C TYR A 166 -1.50 -22.52 5.93
N ALA A 167 -2.32 -22.15 6.92
CA ALA A 167 -3.22 -23.08 7.56
C ALA A 167 -4.27 -23.66 6.59
N ALA A 168 -4.80 -22.84 5.68
CA ALA A 168 -5.73 -23.33 4.66
C ALA A 168 -5.06 -24.28 3.65
N ALA A 169 -3.81 -23.99 3.25
CA ALA A 169 -3.04 -24.87 2.36
C ALA A 169 -2.67 -26.18 3.05
N PHE A 170 -2.30 -26.13 4.34
CA PHE A 170 -2.03 -27.33 5.14
C PHE A 170 -3.26 -28.25 5.22
N ARG A 171 -4.44 -27.69 5.59
CA ARG A 171 -5.69 -28.48 5.64
C ARG A 171 -6.06 -29.12 4.30
N ARG A 172 -5.85 -28.40 3.17
CA ARG A 172 -6.09 -28.97 1.83
C ARG A 172 -5.19 -30.15 1.53
N ARG A 173 -3.91 -30.07 1.88
CA ARG A 173 -2.97 -31.22 1.72
C ARG A 173 -3.41 -32.41 2.56
N GLN A 174 -3.79 -32.18 3.82
CA GLN A 174 -4.26 -33.25 4.71
C GLN A 174 -5.55 -33.92 4.20
N ALA A 175 -6.44 -33.15 3.57
CA ALA A 175 -7.70 -33.68 3.02
C ALA A 175 -7.54 -34.37 1.64
N GLY A 176 -6.30 -34.58 1.16
CA GLY A 176 -6.04 -35.22 -0.14
C GLY A 176 -6.42 -34.37 -1.35
N LEU A 177 -6.86 -33.13 -1.15
CA LEU A 177 -7.27 -32.20 -2.22
C LEU A 177 -6.09 -31.46 -2.86
N GLY A 178 -4.87 -31.90 -2.63
CA GLY A 178 -3.66 -31.19 -3.03
C GLY A 178 -2.48 -32.06 -3.43
N GLN A 179 -2.70 -33.30 -3.79
CA GLN A 179 -1.65 -34.04 -4.49
C GLN A 179 -1.60 -33.52 -5.94
N PRO A 180 -0.44 -33.02 -6.44
CA PRO A 180 -0.20 -33.05 -7.86
C PRO A 180 -0.29 -34.50 -8.29
N ALA A 181 -0.88 -34.75 -9.47
CA ALA A 181 -0.89 -36.08 -10.07
C ALA A 181 0.51 -36.69 -9.91
N THR A 182 0.59 -37.79 -9.19
CA THR A 182 1.79 -38.62 -9.18
C THR A 182 2.02 -39.05 -10.61
N ASP A 183 3.22 -38.81 -11.07
CA ASP A 183 3.77 -39.28 -12.33
C ASP A 183 3.68 -40.85 -12.37
N GLU A 184 2.49 -41.38 -12.66
CA GLU A 184 2.26 -42.77 -12.98
C GLU A 184 2.55 -42.96 -14.47
N GLY A 185 3.83 -42.91 -14.85
CA GLY A 185 4.25 -43.09 -16.22
C GLY A 185 5.73 -43.34 -16.42
N ARG A 186 6.52 -43.44 -15.37
CA ARG A 186 7.92 -43.78 -15.50
C ARG A 186 8.14 -45.27 -15.31
N THR A 187 8.12 -45.99 -16.42
CA THR A 187 8.54 -47.39 -16.48
C THR A 187 9.98 -47.55 -15.99
N PRO A 188 10.35 -48.69 -15.32
CA PRO A 188 11.67 -48.93 -14.74
C PRO A 188 12.84 -49.01 -15.75
N ALA A 189 12.58 -48.84 -17.05
CA ALA A 189 13.55 -49.02 -18.12
C ALA A 189 14.52 -47.83 -18.34
N ASP A 190 14.27 -46.65 -17.76
CA ASP A 190 15.05 -45.43 -18.00
C ASP A 190 16.04 -45.07 -16.87
N ARG A 191 16.59 -46.06 -16.17
CA ARG A 191 17.63 -45.83 -15.16
C ARG A 191 19.03 -45.88 -15.87
N PRO A 192 19.76 -44.79 -15.99
CA PRO A 192 21.11 -44.85 -16.49
C PRO A 192 22.01 -45.69 -15.57
N LEU A 193 22.75 -46.62 -16.15
CA LEU A 193 23.72 -47.46 -15.47
C LEU A 193 24.85 -46.58 -14.85
N PRO A 194 25.33 -46.89 -13.64
CA PRO A 194 26.47 -46.15 -13.06
C PRO A 194 27.71 -46.37 -13.88
N ALA A 195 28.44 -45.29 -14.20
CA ALA A 195 29.70 -45.30 -14.91
C ALA A 195 30.74 -46.12 -14.08
N ALA A 196 31.37 -47.07 -14.74
CA ALA A 196 32.47 -47.86 -14.20
C ALA A 196 33.68 -46.95 -13.89
N ARG A 197 34.18 -47.00 -12.66
CA ARG A 197 35.46 -46.40 -12.28
C ARG A 197 36.60 -47.25 -12.84
N THR A 198 37.43 -46.65 -13.65
CA THR A 198 38.84 -47.06 -13.89
C THR A 198 39.75 -46.05 -13.24
#